data_95cac888621e46e18f292b856228cb5d
#
_entry.id   95cac888621e46e18f292b856228cb5d
#
_cell.length_a   1.000
_cell.length_b   1.000
_cell.length_c   1.000
_cell.angle_alpha   90.00
_cell.angle_beta   90.00
_cell.angle_gamma   90.00
#
_symmetry.space_group_name_H-M   'P 1'
#
loop_
_entity.id
_entity.type
_entity.pdbx_description
1 polymer ?
#
loop_
_entity_poly.entity_id
_entity_poly.type
_entity_poly.pdbx_seq_one_letter_code
_entity_poly.pdbx_strand_id
1 'polypeptide(L)'
;MGPTPKIWRVNPTQPTSEVSAPEASLPDTRRPIRDLPDELISQIAAGEVVERPASVVRELVDNALDAGARQITVRLLAGGVRLISVEDDGGGIPPAELPIALRRHATSKVHDLQELEGVTTMGFRGEALAAIASVSQTSILSRPPEADSAWLLDARSGELRRAARAPGTTLEVKELFFSTPARRKFLKTDATELAHCIESVRRHALARPDVGFAIWHEGKLVEQWRAVPPETEPSQALARRLADVLGEDFVAQSVPVRHSEGRITVTGRAGLPDAARSRADQQYCYV
;
A
#
# COMPACT_ATOMS: atom_id res chain seq x y z
N MET A 1 -29.89 39.68 70.19
CA MET A 1 -30.16 38.58 71.12
C MET A 1 -30.58 37.37 70.29
N GLY A 2 -29.65 36.50 69.99
CA GLY A 2 -29.90 35.23 69.24
C GLY A 2 -29.59 34.07 70.19
N PRO A 3 -30.29 32.94 70.09
CA PRO A 3 -30.14 31.87 71.07
C PRO A 3 -28.91 31.00 70.81
N THR A 4 -28.27 30.62 71.90
CA THR A 4 -27.12 29.72 72.05
C THR A 4 -27.39 28.29 71.56
N PRO A 5 -26.46 27.60 70.95
CA PRO A 5 -26.61 26.21 70.58
C PRO A 5 -26.41 25.27 71.77
N LYS A 6 -27.27 24.29 71.93
CA LYS A 6 -27.19 23.21 72.90
C LYS A 6 -26.14 22.20 72.55
N ILE A 7 -25.20 21.99 73.48
CA ILE A 7 -24.18 20.95 73.41
C ILE A 7 -24.77 19.65 73.93
N TRP A 8 -24.79 18.62 73.11
CA TRP A 8 -25.15 17.26 73.55
C TRP A 8 -23.89 16.54 74.04
N ARG A 9 -23.88 16.11 75.26
CA ARG A 9 -22.86 15.24 75.84
C ARG A 9 -23.12 13.81 75.39
N VAL A 10 -22.13 13.17 74.77
CA VAL A 10 -22.14 11.74 74.47
C VAL A 10 -21.45 10.99 75.60
N ASN A 11 -22.13 10.01 76.12
CA ASN A 11 -21.64 9.12 77.20
C ASN A 11 -20.75 8.02 76.57
N PRO A 12 -19.56 7.71 77.14
CA PRO A 12 -18.74 6.61 76.66
C PRO A 12 -19.06 5.35 77.45
N THR A 13 -19.57 4.32 76.78
CA THR A 13 -19.43 2.90 77.18
C THR A 13 -20.10 1.98 76.20
N GLN A 14 -19.37 1.25 75.39
CA GLN A 14 -19.17 -0.22 75.37
C GLN A 14 -18.40 -0.63 74.13
N PRO A 15 -17.52 -1.60 74.20
CA PRO A 15 -16.77 -2.11 73.04
C PRO A 15 -17.69 -3.07 72.26
N THR A 16 -18.09 -2.67 71.09
CA THR A 16 -18.73 -3.55 70.11
C THR A 16 -17.63 -4.33 69.40
N SER A 17 -17.69 -5.64 69.51
CA SER A 17 -16.94 -6.63 68.77
C SER A 17 -16.87 -6.28 67.29
N GLU A 18 -15.64 -6.07 66.76
CA GLU A 18 -15.42 -5.98 65.33
C GLU A 18 -15.76 -7.31 64.66
N VAL A 19 -16.89 -7.35 64.00
CA VAL A 19 -17.16 -8.35 62.99
C VAL A 19 -16.42 -7.88 61.75
N SER A 20 -15.21 -8.46 61.54
CA SER A 20 -14.44 -8.33 60.30
C SER A 20 -15.32 -8.86 59.18
N ALA A 21 -15.84 -7.96 58.35
CA ALA A 21 -16.46 -8.35 57.06
C ALA A 21 -15.35 -8.89 56.17
N PRO A 22 -15.59 -10.03 55.47
CA PRO A 22 -14.60 -10.51 54.51
C PRO A 22 -14.42 -9.46 53.41
N GLU A 23 -13.24 -8.93 53.28
CA GLU A 23 -12.84 -8.17 52.09
C GLU A 23 -13.11 -9.02 50.86
N ALA A 24 -14.17 -8.75 50.16
CA ALA A 24 -14.42 -9.27 48.84
C ALA A 24 -13.38 -8.66 47.92
N SER A 25 -12.27 -9.35 47.72
CA SER A 25 -11.29 -9.05 46.68
C SER A 25 -12.03 -9.09 45.36
N LEU A 26 -12.22 -7.92 44.73
CA LEU A 26 -12.71 -7.83 43.35
C LEU A 26 -11.80 -8.71 42.48
N PRO A 27 -12.34 -9.60 41.65
CA PRO A 27 -11.51 -10.41 40.78
C PRO A 27 -10.64 -9.47 39.96
N ASP A 28 -9.34 -9.71 39.97
CA ASP A 28 -8.39 -8.98 39.14
C ASP A 28 -8.75 -9.21 37.67
N THR A 29 -9.55 -8.31 37.11
CA THR A 29 -10.01 -8.37 35.73
C THR A 29 -8.95 -7.90 34.73
N ARG A 30 -7.76 -7.52 35.26
CA ARG A 30 -6.65 -7.10 34.44
C ARG A 30 -6.06 -8.29 33.69
N ARG A 31 -6.12 -8.25 32.35
CA ARG A 31 -5.39 -9.20 31.53
C ARG A 31 -3.89 -8.97 31.64
N PRO A 32 -3.08 -9.99 31.92
CA PRO A 32 -1.61 -9.82 31.97
C PRO A 32 -1.08 -9.43 30.58
N ILE A 33 -0.04 -8.59 30.57
CA ILE A 33 0.73 -8.29 29.36
C ILE A 33 1.43 -9.58 28.93
N ARG A 34 1.33 -9.92 27.64
CA ARG A 34 1.95 -11.11 27.04
C ARG A 34 2.53 -10.73 25.69
N ASP A 35 3.61 -11.42 25.30
CA ASP A 35 4.13 -11.35 23.95
C ASP A 35 3.09 -11.92 22.98
N LEU A 36 2.92 -11.26 21.84
CA LEU A 36 2.02 -11.73 20.79
C LEU A 36 2.74 -12.75 19.91
N PRO A 37 2.05 -13.77 19.41
CA PRO A 37 2.60 -14.66 18.39
C PRO A 37 3.01 -13.85 17.13
N ASP A 38 4.10 -14.27 16.47
CA ASP A 38 4.65 -13.59 15.29
C ASP A 38 3.63 -13.41 14.16
N GLU A 39 2.73 -14.39 13.97
CA GLU A 39 1.65 -14.31 13.00
C GLU A 39 0.68 -13.16 13.32
N LEU A 40 0.30 -12.98 14.59
CA LEU A 40 -0.58 -11.91 15.03
C LEU A 40 0.11 -10.54 14.94
N ILE A 41 1.39 -10.47 15.30
CA ILE A 41 2.22 -9.26 15.11
C ILE A 41 2.24 -8.89 13.61
N SER A 42 2.39 -9.90 12.72
CA SER A 42 2.38 -9.71 11.27
C SER A 42 1.06 -9.16 10.76
N GLN A 43 -0.06 -9.71 11.24
CA GLN A 43 -1.40 -9.25 10.84
C GLN A 43 -1.73 -7.86 11.38
N ILE A 44 -1.24 -7.48 12.56
CA ILE A 44 -1.41 -6.12 13.12
C ILE A 44 -0.60 -5.13 12.31
N ALA A 45 0.70 -5.39 12.09
CA ALA A 45 1.59 -4.55 11.30
C ALA A 45 1.13 -4.43 9.83
N ALA A 46 0.61 -5.53 9.24
CA ALA A 46 -0.01 -5.47 7.92
C ALA A 46 -1.16 -4.47 7.85
N GLY A 47 -1.79 -4.15 8.98
CA GLY A 47 -2.84 -3.17 9.04
C GLY A 47 -2.43 -1.73 8.82
N GLU A 48 -1.20 -1.44 9.09
CA GLU A 48 -0.62 -0.12 8.88
C GLU A 48 -0.16 0.07 7.43
N VAL A 49 0.16 -1.04 6.74
CA VAL A 49 0.67 -1.04 5.36
C VAL A 49 -0.45 -1.31 4.34
N VAL A 50 -1.33 -2.27 4.66
CA VAL A 50 -2.38 -2.75 3.74
C VAL A 50 -3.75 -2.39 4.30
N GLU A 51 -4.30 -1.25 3.90
CA GLU A 51 -5.65 -0.82 4.30
C GLU A 51 -6.74 -1.36 3.37
N ARG A 52 -6.44 -1.43 2.07
CA ARG A 52 -7.39 -1.78 0.99
C ARG A 52 -6.67 -2.33 -0.25
N PRO A 53 -7.41 -2.86 -1.25
CA PRO A 53 -6.82 -3.34 -2.51
C PRO A 53 -5.90 -2.33 -3.19
N ALA A 54 -6.27 -1.06 -3.22
CA ALA A 54 -5.45 0.00 -3.83
C ALA A 54 -4.08 0.18 -3.17
N SER A 55 -3.95 -0.08 -1.85
CA SER A 55 -2.65 -0.06 -1.17
C SER A 55 -1.74 -1.18 -1.69
N VAL A 56 -2.31 -2.39 -1.89
CA VAL A 56 -1.58 -3.52 -2.49
C VAL A 56 -1.14 -3.19 -3.91
N VAL A 57 -2.08 -2.70 -4.75
CA VAL A 57 -1.77 -2.32 -6.13
C VAL A 57 -0.63 -1.31 -6.17
N ARG A 58 -0.67 -0.28 -5.31
CA ARG A 58 0.40 0.72 -5.23
C ARG A 58 1.76 0.09 -4.96
N GLU A 59 1.88 -0.70 -3.90
CA GLU A 59 3.14 -1.33 -3.51
C GLU A 59 3.69 -2.27 -4.61
N LEU A 60 2.81 -3.02 -5.28
CA LEU A 60 3.23 -3.91 -6.35
C LEU A 60 3.65 -3.17 -7.63
N VAL A 61 2.98 -2.06 -7.96
CA VAL A 61 3.35 -1.19 -9.08
C VAL A 61 4.65 -0.44 -8.77
N ASP A 62 4.84 0.06 -7.54
CA ASP A 62 6.11 0.65 -7.10
C ASP A 62 7.27 -0.35 -7.26
N ASN A 63 7.07 -1.60 -6.87
CA ASN A 63 8.08 -2.65 -7.04
C ASN A 63 8.38 -2.95 -8.51
N ALA A 64 7.37 -2.98 -9.38
CA ALA A 64 7.56 -3.17 -10.81
C ALA A 64 8.35 -2.01 -11.45
N LEU A 65 8.05 -0.77 -11.07
CA LEU A 65 8.78 0.41 -11.52
C LEU A 65 10.23 0.41 -11.05
N ASP A 66 10.47 0.06 -9.78
CA ASP A 66 11.82 -0.09 -9.21
C ASP A 66 12.62 -1.22 -9.88
N ALA A 67 11.95 -2.28 -10.38
CA ALA A 67 12.55 -3.33 -11.19
C ALA A 67 12.84 -2.92 -12.64
N GLY A 68 12.57 -1.66 -13.01
CA GLY A 68 12.82 -1.13 -14.34
C GLY A 68 11.82 -1.55 -15.40
N ALA A 69 10.60 -1.92 -15.00
CA ALA A 69 9.54 -2.31 -15.93
C ALA A 69 9.17 -1.19 -16.91
N ARG A 70 8.89 -1.58 -18.15
CA ARG A 70 8.36 -0.71 -19.22
C ARG A 70 6.91 -1.00 -19.55
N GLN A 71 6.42 -2.17 -19.16
CA GLN A 71 5.02 -2.58 -19.31
C GLN A 71 4.54 -3.18 -17.99
N ILE A 72 3.45 -2.65 -17.47
CA ILE A 72 2.82 -3.12 -16.24
C ILE A 72 1.35 -3.42 -16.51
N THR A 73 0.92 -4.64 -16.23
CA THR A 73 -0.47 -5.07 -16.36
C THR A 73 -1.04 -5.39 -14.99
N VAL A 74 -2.13 -4.75 -14.62
CA VAL A 74 -2.87 -5.00 -13.38
C VAL A 74 -4.19 -5.70 -13.73
N ARG A 75 -4.44 -6.86 -13.12
CA ARG A 75 -5.70 -7.62 -13.27
C ARG A 75 -6.40 -7.71 -11.94
N LEU A 76 -7.69 -7.39 -11.90
CA LEU A 76 -8.49 -7.31 -10.69
C LEU A 76 -9.76 -8.15 -10.82
N LEU A 77 -10.13 -8.85 -9.74
CA LEU A 77 -11.44 -9.48 -9.59
C LEU A 77 -12.08 -8.99 -8.28
N ALA A 78 -13.40 -8.74 -8.28
CA ALA A 78 -14.15 -8.20 -7.16
C ALA A 78 -13.47 -6.95 -6.56
N GLY A 79 -13.16 -5.95 -7.41
CA GLY A 79 -12.50 -4.72 -6.99
C GLY A 79 -11.09 -4.91 -6.41
N GLY A 80 -10.46 -6.07 -6.62
CA GLY A 80 -9.16 -6.45 -6.05
C GLY A 80 -9.24 -7.27 -4.77
N VAL A 81 -10.42 -7.53 -4.23
CA VAL A 81 -10.57 -8.33 -3.00
C VAL A 81 -10.32 -9.81 -3.26
N ARG A 82 -10.81 -10.32 -4.40
CA ARG A 82 -10.66 -11.75 -4.77
C ARG A 82 -9.36 -12.04 -5.49
N LEU A 83 -8.88 -11.10 -6.31
CA LEU A 83 -7.62 -11.20 -7.02
C LEU A 83 -7.06 -9.80 -7.30
N ILE A 84 -5.78 -9.62 -7.01
CA ILE A 84 -4.91 -8.60 -7.55
C ILE A 84 -3.75 -9.36 -8.22
N SER A 85 -3.54 -9.16 -9.50
CA SER A 85 -2.37 -9.68 -10.21
C SER A 85 -1.66 -8.50 -10.86
N VAL A 86 -0.39 -8.30 -10.54
CA VAL A 86 0.48 -7.30 -11.17
C VAL A 86 1.57 -8.04 -11.92
N GLU A 87 1.61 -7.84 -13.22
CA GLU A 87 2.57 -8.42 -14.14
C GLU A 87 3.43 -7.32 -14.74
N ASP A 88 4.75 -7.50 -14.71
CA ASP A 88 5.75 -6.58 -15.23
C ASP A 88 6.76 -7.31 -16.14
N ASP A 89 7.48 -6.54 -16.95
CA ASP A 89 8.58 -6.95 -17.80
C ASP A 89 9.96 -6.48 -17.27
N GLY A 90 10.06 -6.21 -15.97
CA GLY A 90 11.29 -5.75 -15.33
C GLY A 90 12.35 -6.81 -15.16
N GLY A 91 13.37 -6.51 -14.33
CA GLY A 91 14.57 -7.33 -14.14
C GLY A 91 14.33 -8.72 -13.52
N GLY A 92 13.12 -9.00 -13.02
CA GLY A 92 12.82 -10.28 -12.36
C GLY A 92 13.54 -10.46 -11.02
N ILE A 93 13.24 -11.58 -10.36
CA ILE A 93 13.82 -11.96 -9.07
C ILE A 93 14.48 -13.33 -9.21
N PRO A 94 15.78 -13.50 -8.87
CA PRO A 94 16.44 -14.79 -8.88
C PRO A 94 15.76 -15.80 -7.94
N PRO A 95 15.75 -17.11 -8.28
CA PRO A 95 15.06 -18.13 -7.48
C PRO A 95 15.55 -18.20 -6.02
N ALA A 96 16.82 -17.95 -5.77
CA ALA A 96 17.38 -17.92 -4.42
C ALA A 96 16.86 -16.74 -3.57
N GLU A 97 16.45 -15.65 -4.19
CA GLU A 97 15.97 -14.44 -3.53
C GLU A 97 14.44 -14.44 -3.34
N LEU A 98 13.69 -15.25 -4.08
CA LEU A 98 12.22 -15.33 -3.96
C LEU A 98 11.72 -15.56 -2.52
N PRO A 99 12.28 -16.54 -1.76
CA PRO A 99 11.87 -16.72 -0.36
C PRO A 99 12.29 -15.56 0.55
N ILE A 100 13.38 -14.86 0.19
CA ILE A 100 13.89 -13.71 0.96
C ILE A 100 12.97 -12.51 0.76
N ALA A 101 12.47 -12.29 -0.45
CA ALA A 101 11.56 -11.19 -0.79
C ALA A 101 10.27 -11.16 0.06
N LEU A 102 9.87 -12.30 0.65
CA LEU A 102 8.72 -12.42 1.55
C LEU A 102 9.08 -12.25 3.04
N ARG A 103 10.37 -12.05 3.37
CA ARG A 103 10.80 -11.82 4.76
C ARG A 103 10.64 -10.35 5.12
N ARG A 104 10.33 -10.09 6.38
CA ARG A 104 10.34 -8.73 6.92
C ARG A 104 11.75 -8.16 6.91
N HIS A 105 11.84 -6.87 6.66
CA HIS A 105 13.11 -6.14 6.63
C HIS A 105 14.09 -6.65 5.57
N ALA A 106 13.59 -7.38 4.56
CA ALA A 106 14.40 -7.80 3.42
C ALA A 106 14.14 -6.85 2.25
N THR A 107 15.20 -6.15 1.83
CA THR A 107 15.15 -5.21 0.72
C THR A 107 16.48 -5.23 -0.04
N SER A 108 16.41 -5.07 -1.36
CA SER A 108 17.56 -4.84 -2.22
C SER A 108 17.84 -3.35 -2.48
N LYS A 109 17.04 -2.47 -1.87
CA LYS A 109 16.97 -1.04 -2.22
C LYS A 109 17.77 -0.14 -1.29
N VAL A 110 18.10 -0.61 -0.08
CA VAL A 110 18.85 0.13 0.94
C VAL A 110 19.69 -0.87 1.74
N HIS A 111 20.98 -0.62 1.84
CA HIS A 111 21.93 -1.45 2.58
C HIS A 111 22.52 -0.74 3.80
N ASP A 112 22.55 0.59 3.80
CA ASP A 112 23.08 1.38 4.90
C ASP A 112 22.33 2.71 5.11
N LEU A 113 22.76 3.47 6.11
CA LEU A 113 22.13 4.75 6.48
C LEU A 113 22.40 5.84 5.43
N GLN A 114 23.51 5.79 4.70
CA GLN A 114 23.84 6.78 3.67
C GLN A 114 22.93 6.61 2.45
N GLU A 115 22.67 5.35 2.06
CA GLU A 115 21.70 5.03 1.00
C GLU A 115 20.28 5.43 1.40
N LEU A 116 19.94 5.33 2.70
CA LEU A 116 18.64 5.78 3.20
C LEU A 116 18.44 7.30 3.07
N GLU A 117 19.48 8.10 3.23
CA GLU A 117 19.43 9.56 3.04
C GLU A 117 19.31 9.96 1.56
N GLY A 118 19.74 9.09 0.66
CA GLY A 118 19.73 9.30 -0.80
C GLY A 118 18.76 8.42 -1.57
N VAL A 119 17.71 7.87 -0.93
CA VAL A 119 16.75 6.94 -1.57
C VAL A 119 16.15 7.54 -2.84
N THR A 120 16.34 6.84 -3.95
CA THR A 120 15.76 7.16 -5.26
C THR A 120 14.67 6.19 -5.68
N THR A 121 14.47 5.09 -4.93
CA THR A 121 13.43 4.08 -5.17
C THR A 121 12.13 4.44 -4.48
N MET A 122 10.99 4.01 -5.05
CA MET A 122 9.68 4.27 -4.47
C MET A 122 9.45 3.48 -3.18
N GLY A 123 9.96 2.24 -3.09
CA GLY A 123 9.91 1.40 -1.89
C GLY A 123 11.31 1.20 -1.28
N PHE A 124 11.42 1.17 0.05
CA PHE A 124 12.70 0.96 0.75
C PHE A 124 12.61 0.15 2.06
N ARG A 125 11.40 -0.05 2.61
CA ARG A 125 11.22 -0.61 3.97
C ARG A 125 11.34 -2.12 4.06
N GLY A 126 11.22 -2.86 2.94
CA GLY A 126 11.28 -4.33 2.91
C GLY A 126 10.16 -5.02 3.72
N GLU A 127 9.00 -4.37 3.86
CA GLU A 127 7.89 -4.90 4.68
C GLU A 127 6.63 -5.20 3.87
N ALA A 128 6.44 -4.55 2.70
CA ALA A 128 5.18 -4.58 1.97
C ALA A 128 4.78 -6.01 1.54
N LEU A 129 5.68 -6.77 0.93
CA LEU A 129 5.39 -8.13 0.46
C LEU A 129 5.09 -9.08 1.63
N ALA A 130 5.84 -8.97 2.73
CA ALA A 130 5.59 -9.75 3.95
C ALA A 130 4.22 -9.41 4.55
N ALA A 131 3.87 -8.13 4.62
CA ALA A 131 2.59 -7.65 5.11
C ALA A 131 1.43 -8.15 4.22
N ILE A 132 1.54 -8.05 2.90
CA ILE A 132 0.54 -8.53 1.93
C ILE A 132 0.36 -10.06 2.10
N ALA A 133 1.44 -10.82 2.15
CA ALA A 133 1.39 -12.27 2.29
C ALA A 133 0.76 -12.74 3.61
N SER A 134 0.89 -11.97 4.69
CA SER A 134 0.28 -12.31 5.99
C SER A 134 -1.25 -12.21 6.03
N VAL A 135 -1.85 -11.44 5.10
CA VAL A 135 -3.31 -11.21 5.05
C VAL A 135 -3.97 -11.70 3.77
N SER A 136 -3.25 -12.45 2.93
CA SER A 136 -3.72 -12.96 1.64
C SER A 136 -3.06 -14.27 1.25
N GLN A 137 -3.52 -14.87 0.16
CA GLN A 137 -2.83 -15.97 -0.50
C GLN A 137 -1.98 -15.38 -1.63
N THR A 138 -0.68 -15.26 -1.37
CA THR A 138 0.26 -14.62 -2.29
C THR A 138 1.13 -15.64 -3.02
N SER A 139 1.37 -15.43 -4.29
CA SER A 139 2.37 -16.15 -5.07
C SER A 139 3.20 -15.21 -5.93
N ILE A 140 4.46 -15.59 -6.17
CA ILE A 140 5.43 -14.83 -6.97
C ILE A 140 5.93 -15.74 -8.08
N LEU A 141 5.65 -15.38 -9.32
CA LEU A 141 6.19 -16.02 -10.51
C LEU A 141 7.20 -15.06 -11.14
N SER A 142 8.47 -15.44 -11.19
CA SER A 142 9.51 -14.53 -11.68
C SER A 142 10.54 -15.25 -12.54
N ARG A 143 11.08 -14.49 -13.51
CA ARG A 143 12.18 -14.90 -14.38
C ARG A 143 13.09 -13.72 -14.65
N PRO A 144 14.33 -13.75 -14.17
CA PRO A 144 15.38 -12.82 -14.64
C PRO A 144 15.65 -13.00 -16.14
N PRO A 145 16.07 -11.94 -16.87
CA PRO A 145 16.37 -12.03 -18.32
C PRO A 145 17.35 -13.13 -18.68
N GLU A 146 18.40 -13.33 -17.84
CA GLU A 146 19.47 -14.30 -18.08
C GLU A 146 19.11 -15.74 -17.69
N ALA A 147 17.95 -15.93 -17.05
CA ALA A 147 17.56 -17.26 -16.56
C ALA A 147 16.86 -18.09 -17.65
N ASP A 148 17.18 -19.39 -17.73
CA ASP A 148 16.56 -20.32 -18.67
C ASP A 148 15.11 -20.64 -18.37
N SER A 149 14.71 -20.51 -17.09
CA SER A 149 13.36 -20.86 -16.62
C SER A 149 12.86 -19.90 -15.56
N ALA A 150 11.54 -19.72 -15.52
CA ALA A 150 10.87 -19.03 -14.44
C ALA A 150 10.73 -19.93 -13.21
N TRP A 151 10.51 -19.29 -12.06
CA TRP A 151 10.22 -19.96 -10.80
C TRP A 151 8.97 -19.37 -10.16
N LEU A 152 8.12 -20.23 -9.65
CA LEU A 152 6.93 -19.90 -8.90
C LEU A 152 7.14 -20.23 -7.43
N LEU A 153 6.99 -19.23 -6.58
CA LEU A 153 6.95 -19.38 -5.12
C LEU A 153 5.50 -19.21 -4.65
N ASP A 154 4.99 -20.18 -3.91
CA ASP A 154 3.78 -20.02 -3.10
C ASP A 154 4.18 -19.55 -1.70
N ALA A 155 3.70 -18.37 -1.31
CA ALA A 155 4.10 -17.72 -0.05
C ALA A 155 3.63 -18.50 1.20
N ARG A 156 2.52 -19.24 1.10
CA ARG A 156 1.92 -19.94 2.23
C ARG A 156 2.62 -21.26 2.51
N SER A 157 2.88 -22.05 1.48
CA SER A 157 3.54 -23.35 1.61
C SER A 157 5.07 -23.23 1.63
N GLY A 158 5.61 -22.14 1.09
CA GLY A 158 7.04 -21.99 0.83
C GLY A 158 7.53 -22.83 -0.36
N GLU A 159 6.61 -23.49 -1.10
CA GLU A 159 6.94 -24.31 -2.25
C GLU A 159 7.51 -23.45 -3.38
N LEU A 160 8.72 -23.81 -3.81
CA LEU A 160 9.40 -23.20 -4.95
C LEU A 160 9.49 -24.23 -6.09
N ARG A 161 8.87 -23.94 -7.22
CA ARG A 161 8.86 -24.85 -8.37
C ARG A 161 9.15 -24.12 -9.68
N ARG A 162 9.67 -24.87 -10.65
CA ARG A 162 9.89 -24.35 -12.02
C ARG A 162 8.55 -24.06 -12.69
N ALA A 163 8.55 -22.99 -13.47
CA ALA A 163 7.40 -22.54 -14.24
C ALA A 163 7.85 -21.92 -15.57
N ALA A 164 6.90 -21.47 -16.37
CA ALA A 164 7.17 -20.80 -17.64
C ALA A 164 6.59 -19.38 -17.64
N ARG A 165 7.40 -18.40 -17.99
CA ARG A 165 6.99 -17.04 -18.35
C ARG A 165 8.12 -16.32 -19.12
N ALA A 166 7.79 -15.20 -19.75
CA ALA A 166 8.77 -14.25 -20.27
C ALA A 166 9.55 -13.58 -19.11
N PRO A 167 10.71 -12.94 -19.33
CA PRO A 167 11.40 -12.17 -18.32
C PRO A 167 10.50 -11.16 -17.61
N GLY A 168 10.74 -10.92 -16.29
CA GLY A 168 9.97 -10.05 -15.42
C GLY A 168 9.33 -10.77 -14.23
N THR A 169 8.32 -10.17 -13.59
CA THR A 169 7.63 -10.72 -12.41
C THR A 169 6.12 -10.66 -12.55
N THR A 170 5.43 -11.67 -12.02
CA THR A 170 3.99 -11.67 -11.78
C THR A 170 3.75 -11.94 -10.31
N LEU A 171 3.14 -10.99 -9.62
CA LEU A 171 2.67 -11.12 -8.25
C LEU A 171 1.16 -11.30 -8.24
N GLU A 172 0.69 -12.42 -7.68
CA GLU A 172 -0.73 -12.68 -7.47
C GLU A 172 -1.05 -12.64 -5.98
N VAL A 173 -2.06 -11.87 -5.63
CA VAL A 173 -2.62 -11.71 -4.28
C VAL A 173 -4.08 -12.12 -4.34
N LYS A 174 -4.41 -13.26 -3.76
CA LYS A 174 -5.76 -13.84 -3.76
C LYS A 174 -6.38 -13.73 -2.38
N GLU A 175 -7.71 -13.57 -2.34
CA GLU A 175 -8.52 -13.58 -1.13
C GLU A 175 -7.98 -12.60 -0.07
N LEU A 176 -7.82 -11.33 -0.44
CA LEU A 176 -7.34 -10.29 0.48
C LEU A 176 -8.19 -10.24 1.75
N PHE A 177 -7.52 -10.21 2.92
CA PHE A 177 -8.12 -10.23 4.25
C PHE A 177 -8.89 -11.52 4.60
N PHE A 178 -8.59 -12.66 3.96
CA PHE A 178 -9.24 -13.93 4.31
C PHE A 178 -9.01 -14.32 5.77
N SER A 179 -7.81 -14.05 6.30
CA SER A 179 -7.43 -14.32 7.70
C SER A 179 -7.89 -13.24 8.70
N THR A 180 -8.40 -12.11 8.20
CA THR A 180 -8.82 -10.96 9.01
C THR A 180 -10.23 -10.49 8.63
N PRO A 181 -11.29 -11.27 8.95
CA PRO A 181 -12.66 -10.99 8.51
C PRO A 181 -13.21 -9.63 8.97
N ALA A 182 -12.74 -9.14 10.10
CA ALA A 182 -13.10 -7.81 10.60
C ALA A 182 -12.66 -6.71 9.60
N ARG A 183 -11.45 -6.81 9.03
CA ARG A 183 -10.97 -5.86 8.01
C ARG A 183 -11.76 -5.96 6.72
N ARG A 184 -12.07 -7.19 6.29
CA ARG A 184 -12.87 -7.42 5.08
C ARG A 184 -14.23 -6.70 5.14
N LYS A 185 -14.84 -6.58 6.33
CA LYS A 185 -16.10 -5.85 6.55
C LYS A 185 -16.00 -4.33 6.38
N PHE A 186 -14.81 -3.76 6.49
CA PHE A 186 -14.58 -2.31 6.30
C PHE A 186 -14.36 -1.91 4.83
N LEU A 187 -14.15 -2.88 3.95
CA LEU A 187 -14.06 -2.60 2.52
C LEU A 187 -15.38 -2.05 1.98
N LYS A 188 -15.26 -1.19 1.00
CA LYS A 188 -16.42 -0.63 0.29
C LYS A 188 -16.93 -1.61 -0.77
N THR A 189 -17.83 -1.16 -1.62
CA THR A 189 -18.29 -1.96 -2.76
C THR A 189 -17.16 -2.22 -3.75
N ASP A 190 -17.25 -3.32 -4.50
CA ASP A 190 -16.25 -3.69 -5.52
C ASP A 190 -16.00 -2.55 -6.51
N ALA A 191 -17.04 -1.82 -6.91
CA ALA A 191 -16.91 -0.67 -7.80
C ALA A 191 -16.10 0.48 -7.16
N THR A 192 -16.26 0.71 -5.86
CA THR A 192 -15.51 1.73 -5.13
C THR A 192 -14.05 1.32 -4.97
N GLU A 193 -13.79 0.06 -4.60
CA GLU A 193 -12.41 -0.44 -4.47
C GLU A 193 -11.70 -0.47 -5.82
N LEU A 194 -12.40 -0.85 -6.91
CA LEU A 194 -11.89 -0.76 -8.27
C LEU A 194 -11.48 0.69 -8.64
N ALA A 195 -12.33 1.67 -8.33
CA ALA A 195 -12.04 3.07 -8.61
C ALA A 195 -10.77 3.55 -7.86
N HIS A 196 -10.57 3.11 -6.61
CA HIS A 196 -9.35 3.39 -5.87
C HIS A 196 -8.10 2.72 -6.49
N CYS A 197 -8.23 1.47 -6.97
CA CYS A 197 -7.15 0.78 -7.66
C CYS A 197 -6.76 1.49 -8.95
N ILE A 198 -7.75 1.88 -9.78
CA ILE A 198 -7.52 2.63 -11.02
C ILE A 198 -6.83 3.96 -10.72
N GLU A 199 -7.30 4.71 -9.72
CA GLU A 199 -6.68 5.98 -9.33
C GLU A 199 -5.24 5.80 -8.85
N SER A 200 -4.94 4.71 -8.13
CA SER A 200 -3.57 4.39 -7.73
C SER A 200 -2.65 4.22 -8.93
N VAL A 201 -3.04 3.39 -9.92
CA VAL A 201 -2.24 3.19 -11.14
C VAL A 201 -2.18 4.47 -12.00
N ARG A 202 -3.26 5.26 -12.06
CA ARG A 202 -3.31 6.53 -12.78
C ARG A 202 -2.24 7.50 -12.27
N ARG A 203 -2.03 7.57 -10.95
CA ARG A 203 -0.98 8.41 -10.37
C ARG A 203 0.41 8.01 -10.83
N HIS A 204 0.71 6.70 -10.90
CA HIS A 204 1.97 6.22 -11.45
C HIS A 204 2.10 6.52 -12.95
N ALA A 205 1.03 6.31 -13.72
CA ALA A 205 1.01 6.60 -15.14
C ALA A 205 1.30 8.06 -15.46
N LEU A 206 0.78 9.00 -14.66
CA LEU A 206 1.05 10.43 -14.79
C LEU A 206 2.52 10.78 -14.51
N ALA A 207 3.18 10.10 -13.55
CA ALA A 207 4.58 10.30 -13.21
C ALA A 207 5.55 9.64 -14.19
N ARG A 208 5.11 8.58 -14.90
CA ARG A 208 5.97 7.72 -15.72
C ARG A 208 5.42 7.60 -17.16
N PRO A 209 5.58 8.64 -17.98
CA PRO A 209 5.15 8.60 -19.38
C PRO A 209 5.90 7.56 -20.22
N ASP A 210 7.10 7.15 -19.79
CA ASP A 210 7.96 6.14 -20.39
C ASP A 210 7.49 4.70 -20.17
N VAL A 211 6.49 4.48 -19.29
CA VAL A 211 5.96 3.15 -18.92
C VAL A 211 4.54 2.99 -19.44
N GLY A 212 4.24 1.81 -20.01
CA GLY A 212 2.89 1.42 -20.40
C GLY A 212 2.14 0.76 -19.25
N PHE A 213 0.87 1.10 -19.09
CA PHE A 213 0.00 0.52 -18.07
C PHE A 213 -1.27 -0.01 -18.70
N ALA A 214 -1.74 -1.18 -18.25
CA ALA A 214 -3.03 -1.75 -18.61
C ALA A 214 -3.74 -2.27 -17.36
N ILE A 215 -5.02 -1.95 -17.22
CA ILE A 215 -5.86 -2.40 -16.09
C ILE A 215 -7.01 -3.23 -16.63
N TRP A 216 -7.13 -4.44 -16.12
CA TRP A 216 -8.19 -5.37 -16.45
C TRP A 216 -9.05 -5.63 -15.21
N HIS A 217 -10.36 -5.62 -15.39
CA HIS A 217 -11.31 -5.98 -14.34
C HIS A 217 -12.33 -6.98 -14.89
N GLU A 218 -12.54 -8.09 -14.18
CA GLU A 218 -13.43 -9.20 -14.61
C GLU A 218 -13.17 -9.64 -16.07
N GLY A 219 -11.87 -9.73 -16.44
CA GLY A 219 -11.45 -10.14 -17.78
C GLY A 219 -11.63 -9.09 -18.89
N LYS A 220 -12.10 -7.88 -18.57
CA LYS A 220 -12.26 -6.77 -19.50
C LYS A 220 -11.19 -5.72 -19.29
N LEU A 221 -10.63 -5.19 -20.37
CA LEU A 221 -9.75 -4.03 -20.33
C LEU A 221 -10.57 -2.79 -19.93
N VAL A 222 -10.18 -2.12 -18.84
CA VAL A 222 -10.88 -0.92 -18.35
C VAL A 222 -10.08 0.35 -18.57
N GLU A 223 -8.75 0.29 -18.50
CA GLU A 223 -7.86 1.41 -18.79
C GLU A 223 -6.59 0.91 -19.48
N GLN A 224 -6.05 1.71 -20.40
CA GLN A 224 -4.77 1.46 -21.04
C GLN A 224 -4.08 2.78 -21.38
N TRP A 225 -2.84 2.95 -20.90
CA TRP A 225 -1.97 4.07 -21.23
C TRP A 225 -0.67 3.51 -21.81
N ARG A 226 -0.40 3.81 -23.09
CA ARG A 226 0.78 3.30 -23.77
C ARG A 226 2.02 4.10 -23.36
N ALA A 227 3.19 3.44 -23.30
CA ALA A 227 4.46 4.13 -23.11
C ALA A 227 4.68 5.14 -24.24
N VAL A 228 5.14 6.33 -23.86
CA VAL A 228 5.59 7.32 -24.85
C VAL A 228 6.98 6.91 -25.36
N PRO A 229 7.24 6.97 -26.66
CA PRO A 229 8.53 6.63 -27.23
C PRO A 229 9.70 7.39 -26.57
N PRO A 230 10.83 6.73 -26.31
CA PRO A 230 11.93 7.31 -25.55
C PRO A 230 12.62 8.51 -26.23
N GLU A 231 12.49 8.63 -27.56
CA GLU A 231 13.01 9.75 -28.35
C GLU A 231 12.15 11.02 -28.24
N THR A 232 10.99 10.95 -27.55
CA THR A 232 10.08 12.08 -27.39
C THR A 232 10.67 13.07 -26.39
N GLU A 233 10.65 14.36 -26.74
CA GLU A 233 11.08 15.43 -25.82
C GLU A 233 10.26 15.40 -24.51
N PRO A 234 10.90 15.55 -23.32
CA PRO A 234 10.24 15.33 -22.02
C PRO A 234 8.97 16.12 -21.81
N SER A 235 8.88 17.38 -22.24
CA SER A 235 7.67 18.20 -22.10
C SER A 235 6.53 17.70 -23.00
N GLN A 236 6.87 17.19 -24.18
CA GLN A 236 5.89 16.59 -25.10
C GLN A 236 5.46 15.20 -24.59
N ALA A 237 6.37 14.42 -24.04
CA ALA A 237 6.06 13.13 -23.42
C ALA A 237 5.06 13.31 -22.27
N LEU A 238 5.30 14.28 -21.40
CA LEU A 238 4.38 14.63 -20.32
C LEU A 238 3.02 15.09 -20.89
N ALA A 239 3.02 16.00 -21.88
CA ALA A 239 1.76 16.50 -22.46
C ALA A 239 0.93 15.37 -23.10
N ARG A 240 1.55 14.44 -23.83
CA ARG A 240 0.87 13.24 -24.39
C ARG A 240 0.28 12.38 -23.26
N ARG A 241 1.05 12.08 -22.24
CA ARG A 241 0.57 11.28 -21.10
C ARG A 241 -0.58 11.98 -20.37
N LEU A 242 -0.51 13.30 -20.20
CA LEU A 242 -1.61 14.05 -19.58
C LEU A 242 -2.87 14.03 -20.46
N ALA A 243 -2.74 14.12 -21.77
CA ALA A 243 -3.87 13.97 -22.70
C ALA A 243 -4.51 12.58 -22.59
N ASP A 244 -3.69 11.51 -22.58
CA ASP A 244 -4.15 10.13 -22.46
C ASP A 244 -4.88 9.84 -21.13
N VAL A 245 -4.43 10.46 -20.03
CA VAL A 245 -4.93 10.15 -18.68
C VAL A 245 -6.02 11.09 -18.21
N LEU A 246 -5.88 12.41 -18.51
CA LEU A 246 -6.78 13.47 -18.02
C LEU A 246 -7.72 14.02 -19.12
N GLY A 247 -7.46 13.65 -20.36
CA GLY A 247 -8.18 14.12 -21.54
C GLY A 247 -7.45 15.28 -22.26
N GLU A 248 -7.65 15.37 -23.57
CA GLU A 248 -7.07 16.43 -24.42
C GLU A 248 -7.53 17.83 -23.99
N ASP A 249 -8.76 17.97 -23.49
CA ASP A 249 -9.31 19.23 -22.99
C ASP A 249 -8.47 19.82 -21.85
N PHE A 250 -7.93 18.97 -20.95
CA PHE A 250 -7.04 19.45 -19.90
C PHE A 250 -5.77 20.06 -20.48
N VAL A 251 -5.17 19.43 -21.47
CA VAL A 251 -3.94 19.92 -22.11
C VAL A 251 -4.21 21.23 -22.86
N ALA A 252 -5.33 21.31 -23.58
CA ALA A 252 -5.75 22.50 -24.30
C ALA A 252 -6.04 23.71 -23.37
N GLN A 253 -6.57 23.43 -22.17
CA GLN A 253 -6.92 24.43 -21.17
C GLN A 253 -5.87 24.57 -20.05
N SER A 254 -4.61 24.29 -20.34
CA SER A 254 -3.51 24.39 -19.40
C SER A 254 -2.27 24.97 -20.05
N VAL A 255 -1.40 25.57 -19.24
CA VAL A 255 -0.13 26.12 -19.67
C VAL A 255 1.04 25.31 -19.10
N PRO A 256 2.14 25.14 -19.85
CA PRO A 256 3.35 24.54 -19.31
C PRO A 256 3.93 25.45 -18.21
N VAL A 257 4.39 24.80 -17.14
CA VAL A 257 5.09 25.45 -16.02
C VAL A 257 6.50 24.91 -15.96
N ARG A 258 7.47 25.82 -15.90
CA ARG A 258 8.88 25.49 -15.61
C ARG A 258 9.47 26.64 -14.82
N HIS A 259 9.92 26.34 -13.61
CA HIS A 259 10.60 27.30 -12.75
C HIS A 259 11.71 26.61 -11.98
N SER A 260 12.84 27.28 -11.81
CA SER A 260 13.98 26.76 -11.04
C SER A 260 14.47 27.84 -10.10
N GLU A 261 14.63 27.48 -8.83
CA GLU A 261 15.22 28.31 -7.80
C GLU A 261 16.14 27.49 -6.91
N GLY A 262 17.42 27.84 -6.90
CA GLY A 262 18.46 27.10 -6.22
C GLY A 262 18.56 25.65 -6.73
N ARG A 263 18.30 24.67 -5.86
CA ARG A 263 18.30 23.23 -6.19
C ARG A 263 16.92 22.69 -6.57
N ILE A 264 15.88 23.51 -6.50
CA ILE A 264 14.50 23.09 -6.74
C ILE A 264 14.12 23.48 -8.16
N THR A 265 13.63 22.52 -8.93
CA THR A 265 13.03 22.74 -10.24
C THR A 265 11.61 22.20 -10.23
N VAL A 266 10.65 23.06 -10.57
CA VAL A 266 9.25 22.68 -10.74
C VAL A 266 8.94 22.62 -12.23
N THR A 267 8.43 21.50 -12.70
CA THR A 267 7.98 21.30 -14.09
C THR A 267 6.61 20.67 -14.11
N GLY A 268 5.81 21.00 -15.11
CA GLY A 268 4.47 20.42 -15.23
C GLY A 268 3.54 21.27 -16.08
N ARG A 269 2.25 21.19 -15.79
CA ARG A 269 1.21 22.01 -16.41
C ARG A 269 0.23 22.52 -15.35
N ALA A 270 -0.19 23.77 -15.49
CA ALA A 270 -1.22 24.38 -14.65
C ALA A 270 -2.47 24.67 -15.49
N GLY A 271 -3.63 24.22 -15.02
CA GLY A 271 -4.92 24.54 -15.64
C GLY A 271 -5.20 26.05 -15.60
N LEU A 272 -5.80 26.57 -16.65
CA LEU A 272 -6.30 27.95 -16.69
C LEU A 272 -7.44 28.11 -15.66
N PRO A 273 -7.70 29.35 -15.16
CA PRO A 273 -8.74 29.58 -14.17
C PRO A 273 -10.12 29.06 -14.59
N ASP A 274 -10.48 29.20 -15.88
CA ASP A 274 -11.77 28.75 -16.44
C ASP A 274 -11.87 27.21 -16.49
N ALA A 275 -10.74 26.50 -16.43
CA ALA A 275 -10.66 25.04 -16.35
C ALA A 275 -10.52 24.51 -14.90
N ALA A 276 -10.69 25.39 -13.91
CA ALA A 276 -10.54 25.01 -12.50
C ALA A 276 -11.54 23.91 -12.12
N ARG A 277 -11.00 22.85 -11.52
CA ARG A 277 -11.79 21.73 -11.02
C ARG A 277 -12.02 21.90 -9.51
N SER A 278 -13.24 21.63 -9.06
CA SER A 278 -13.64 21.82 -7.66
C SER A 278 -13.07 20.76 -6.70
N ARG A 279 -12.49 19.67 -7.24
CA ARG A 279 -12.01 18.52 -6.44
C ARG A 279 -10.51 18.57 -6.24
N ALA A 280 -10.08 18.60 -4.98
CA ALA A 280 -8.66 18.62 -4.59
C ALA A 280 -7.91 17.33 -4.99
N ASP A 281 -8.61 16.20 -5.12
CA ASP A 281 -8.05 14.91 -5.53
C ASP A 281 -7.60 14.86 -7.01
N GLN A 282 -7.88 15.91 -7.78
CA GLN A 282 -7.44 16.10 -9.17
C GLN A 282 -6.20 17.00 -9.30
N GLN A 283 -5.54 17.30 -8.19
CA GLN A 283 -4.25 17.98 -8.16
C GLN A 283 -3.15 16.92 -7.96
N TYR A 284 -2.21 16.86 -8.88
CA TYR A 284 -1.11 15.89 -8.86
C TYR A 284 0.20 16.63 -8.65
N CYS A 285 0.92 16.28 -7.58
CA CYS A 285 2.24 16.81 -7.26
C CYS A 285 3.17 15.62 -6.96
N TYR A 286 4.34 15.63 -7.58
CA TYR A 286 5.36 14.59 -7.45
C TYR A 286 6.68 15.23 -7.03
N VAL A 287 7.44 14.55 -6.18
CA VAL A 287 8.77 14.97 -5.69
C VAL A 287 9.80 13.91 -6.05
#